data_81fc6f7b99ba0d3a105f96edf3a0a20d
#
_entry.id   81fc6f7b99ba0d3a105f96edf3a0a20d
#
_cell.length_a   1.000
_cell.length_b   1.000
_cell.length_c   1.000
_cell.angle_alpha   90.00
_cell.angle_beta   90.00
_cell.angle_gamma   90.00
#
_symmetry.space_group_name_H-M   'P 1'
#
loop_
_entity.id
_entity.type
_entity.pdbx_description
1 polymer ?
#
loop_
_entity_poly.entity_id
_entity_poly.type
_entity_poly.pdbx_seq_one_letter_code
_entity_poly.pdbx_strand_id
1 'polypeptide(L)'
;DLLNVYFDKIHSLINCKYIILTHNSDAEIGNKYIDSKIIRWYAQNVNVRHDAITPIPIGLENLHHDQNGVVDFFKIYKNLSISKSNTILFGFNVHTNPLERQKALDVLSAHHLTVKIEKWHGPKGYLETLSKHKFVASPEGNGIDCHRTWEAIYLGVIPIVKRTVLSEYFYDLGLPILLISNWNEVDDFDAEYLSRFYAEHSDKFRSMYIWADAWLECFSSGVDPLSKIELERES
;
A
#
# COMPACT_ATOMS: atom_id res chain seq x y z
N ASP A 1 9.79 -4.34 21.68
CA ASP A 1 9.99 -3.95 20.28
C ASP A 1 11.41 -4.28 19.86
N LEU A 2 11.57 -5.13 18.82
CA LEU A 2 12.88 -5.59 18.33
C LEU A 2 13.72 -4.44 17.77
N LEU A 3 13.10 -3.42 17.22
CA LEU A 3 13.79 -2.24 16.69
C LEU A 3 14.52 -1.47 17.78
N ASN A 4 13.85 -1.22 18.93
CA ASN A 4 14.49 -0.58 20.09
C ASN A 4 15.67 -1.41 20.59
N VAL A 5 15.50 -2.73 20.71
CA VAL A 5 16.59 -3.64 21.15
C VAL A 5 17.78 -3.58 20.19
N TYR A 6 17.51 -3.54 18.88
CA TYR A 6 18.57 -3.42 17.89
C TYR A 6 19.35 -2.12 18.05
N PHE A 7 18.68 -0.99 18.13
CA PHE A 7 19.34 0.32 18.24
C PHE A 7 20.06 0.50 19.59
N ASP A 8 19.46 0.02 20.67
CA ASP A 8 20.06 0.15 22.01
C ASP A 8 21.27 -0.77 22.23
N LYS A 9 21.29 -1.99 21.64
CA LYS A 9 22.28 -3.01 21.97
C LYS A 9 23.24 -3.38 20.85
N ILE A 10 22.81 -3.26 19.58
CA ILE A 10 23.56 -3.76 18.42
C ILE A 10 24.14 -2.62 17.60
N HIS A 11 23.35 -1.60 17.31
CA HIS A 11 23.75 -0.48 16.45
C HIS A 11 25.02 0.21 16.93
N SER A 12 25.20 0.39 18.24
CA SER A 12 26.41 1.00 18.82
C SER A 12 27.69 0.20 18.55
N LEU A 13 27.58 -1.12 18.35
CA LEU A 13 28.70 -2.03 18.09
C LEU A 13 29.12 -2.06 16.62
N ILE A 14 28.31 -1.54 15.71
CA ILE A 14 28.59 -1.49 14.28
C ILE A 14 29.54 -0.31 14.01
N ASN A 15 30.72 -0.60 13.41
CA ASN A 15 31.77 0.38 13.13
C ASN A 15 31.89 0.75 11.65
N CYS A 16 30.89 0.43 10.84
CA CYS A 16 30.83 0.78 9.41
C CYS A 16 29.50 1.43 9.08
N LYS A 17 29.41 2.04 7.90
CA LYS A 17 28.15 2.48 7.31
C LYS A 17 27.40 1.27 6.76
N TYR A 18 26.07 1.27 6.88
CA TYR A 18 25.24 0.14 6.43
C TYR A 18 23.84 0.58 5.99
N ILE A 19 23.16 -0.32 5.32
CA ILE A 19 21.75 -0.21 4.93
C ILE A 19 20.95 -1.07 5.92
N ILE A 20 19.81 -0.56 6.38
CA ILE A 20 18.89 -1.31 7.23
C ILE A 20 17.58 -1.52 6.49
N LEU A 21 17.01 -2.72 6.63
CA LEU A 21 15.68 -3.07 6.14
C LEU A 21 14.82 -3.54 7.31
N THR A 22 13.65 -2.92 7.49
CA THR A 22 12.67 -3.34 8.49
C THR A 22 11.33 -3.63 7.83
N HIS A 23 10.77 -4.79 8.16
CA HIS A 23 9.53 -5.32 7.58
C HIS A 23 8.76 -6.13 8.63
N ASN A 24 7.51 -6.52 8.34
CA ASN A 24 6.66 -7.34 9.22
C ASN A 24 6.34 -6.71 10.59
N SER A 25 6.05 -5.43 10.60
CA SER A 25 5.63 -4.72 11.81
C SER A 25 4.59 -3.67 11.47
N ASP A 26 3.58 -3.51 12.32
CA ASP A 26 2.60 -2.42 12.24
C ASP A 26 3.13 -1.11 12.85
N ALA A 27 4.31 -1.15 13.49
CA ALA A 27 4.88 0.03 14.12
C ALA A 27 5.27 1.09 13.08
N GLU A 28 4.93 2.34 13.40
CA GLU A 28 5.33 3.49 12.59
C GLU A 28 6.83 3.76 12.70
N ILE A 29 7.43 4.10 11.56
CA ILE A 29 8.86 4.43 11.47
C ILE A 29 9.02 5.94 11.23
N GLY A 30 9.65 6.57 12.22
CA GLY A 30 10.13 7.96 12.17
C GLY A 30 11.66 8.03 12.08
N ASN A 31 12.21 9.24 12.26
CA ASN A 31 13.64 9.51 12.11
C ASN A 31 14.46 9.38 13.40
N LYS A 32 13.86 8.90 14.48
CA LYS A 32 14.49 8.86 15.84
C LYS A 32 15.87 8.21 15.87
N TYR A 33 16.10 7.19 15.04
CA TYR A 33 17.32 6.37 15.07
C TYR A 33 18.29 6.66 13.93
N ILE A 34 18.03 7.69 13.12
CA ILE A 34 18.91 8.05 12.01
C ILE A 34 20.16 8.70 12.53
N ASP A 35 21.31 8.16 12.11
CA ASP A 35 22.64 8.75 12.33
C ASP A 35 23.55 8.56 11.11
N SER A 36 24.80 8.97 11.22
CA SER A 36 25.79 8.93 10.14
C SER A 36 26.22 7.52 9.69
N LYS A 37 25.88 6.48 10.43
CA LYS A 37 26.15 5.08 10.07
C LYS A 37 25.10 4.53 9.09
N ILE A 38 23.87 5.07 9.10
CA ILE A 38 22.80 4.59 8.27
C ILE A 38 22.87 5.28 6.90
N ILE A 39 23.26 4.53 5.87
CA ILE A 39 23.27 5.01 4.48
C ILE A 39 21.83 5.18 3.99
N ARG A 40 21.00 4.14 4.23
CA ARG A 40 19.59 4.09 3.84
C ARG A 40 18.84 3.15 4.78
N TRP A 41 17.64 3.55 5.14
CA TRP A 41 16.69 2.71 5.87
C TRP A 41 15.43 2.47 5.03
N TYR A 42 15.28 1.26 4.54
CA TYR A 42 14.05 0.82 3.89
C TYR A 42 13.07 0.30 4.94
N ALA A 43 11.89 0.90 5.02
CA ALA A 43 10.95 0.58 6.10
C ALA A 43 9.49 0.61 5.65
N GLN A 44 8.68 -0.28 6.23
CA GLN A 44 7.22 -0.17 6.21
C GLN A 44 6.74 0.95 7.14
N ASN A 45 5.50 1.37 6.96
CA ASN A 45 4.79 2.29 7.86
C ASN A 45 5.57 3.57 8.21
N VAL A 46 6.29 4.13 7.22
CA VAL A 46 7.03 5.38 7.37
C VAL A 46 6.06 6.55 7.51
N ASN A 47 6.21 7.35 8.57
CA ASN A 47 5.37 8.50 8.86
C ASN A 47 6.10 9.86 8.75
N VAL A 48 7.35 9.86 8.28
CA VAL A 48 8.19 11.05 8.17
C VAL A 48 8.92 11.08 6.82
N ARG A 49 9.07 12.28 6.24
CA ARG A 49 9.95 12.48 5.07
C ARG A 49 11.37 12.69 5.58
N HIS A 50 12.31 11.87 5.11
CA HIS A 50 13.73 11.97 5.46
C HIS A 50 14.58 11.32 4.37
N ASP A 51 15.65 11.99 3.95
CA ASP A 51 16.51 11.56 2.83
C ASP A 51 17.14 10.17 3.01
N ALA A 52 17.39 9.77 4.25
CA ALA A 52 17.94 8.44 4.56
C ALA A 52 16.85 7.36 4.74
N ILE A 53 15.55 7.68 4.65
CA ILE A 53 14.46 6.72 4.84
C ILE A 53 13.68 6.57 3.53
N THR A 54 13.54 5.35 3.06
CA THR A 54 12.76 4.99 1.87
C THR A 54 11.60 4.10 2.28
N PRO A 55 10.35 4.54 2.09
CA PRO A 55 9.18 3.69 2.30
C PRO A 55 9.20 2.46 1.41
N ILE A 56 8.83 1.31 1.96
CA ILE A 56 8.64 0.07 1.19
C ILE A 56 7.24 -0.48 1.43
N PRO A 57 6.68 -1.21 0.43
CA PRO A 57 5.37 -1.81 0.54
C PRO A 57 5.30 -2.91 1.59
N ILE A 58 4.14 -3.03 2.27
CA ILE A 58 3.84 -4.24 3.04
C ILE A 58 3.64 -5.44 2.11
N GLY A 59 3.17 -5.21 0.90
CA GLY A 59 2.94 -6.26 -0.09
C GLY A 59 1.80 -7.21 0.25
N LEU A 60 1.87 -8.43 -0.28
CA LEU A 60 0.90 -9.48 0.03
C LEU A 60 1.15 -10.07 1.42
N GLU A 61 0.10 -10.60 2.03
CA GLU A 61 0.15 -11.26 3.34
C GLU A 61 1.12 -12.45 3.34
N ASN A 62 1.72 -12.71 4.48
CA ASN A 62 2.59 -13.88 4.66
C ASN A 62 1.80 -15.19 4.55
N LEU A 63 2.40 -16.22 3.94
CA LEU A 63 1.78 -17.51 3.69
C LEU A 63 1.29 -18.25 4.94
N HIS A 64 1.86 -17.95 6.10
CA HIS A 64 1.48 -18.59 7.35
C HIS A 64 0.23 -17.96 8.01
N HIS A 65 -0.31 -16.87 7.44
CA HIS A 65 -1.55 -16.25 7.87
C HIS A 65 -2.70 -16.64 6.93
N ASP A 66 -3.49 -17.64 7.29
CA ASP A 66 -4.75 -18.06 6.68
C ASP A 66 -4.80 -18.08 5.14
N GLN A 67 -3.67 -18.32 4.49
CA GLN A 67 -3.52 -18.40 3.04
C GLN A 67 -3.83 -17.11 2.26
N ASN A 68 -3.92 -15.96 2.91
CA ASN A 68 -4.23 -14.71 2.22
C ASN A 68 -3.15 -14.30 1.21
N GLY A 69 -1.87 -14.61 1.47
CA GLY A 69 -0.73 -14.29 0.60
C GLY A 69 -0.40 -15.33 -0.48
N VAL A 70 -1.26 -16.30 -0.75
CA VAL A 70 -0.98 -17.35 -1.75
C VAL A 70 -1.02 -16.78 -3.16
N VAL A 71 0.15 -16.57 -3.75
CA VAL A 71 0.34 -15.93 -5.06
C VAL A 71 -0.46 -16.60 -6.19
N ASP A 72 -0.63 -17.92 -6.14
CA ASP A 72 -1.36 -18.64 -7.17
C ASP A 72 -2.85 -18.29 -7.20
N PHE A 73 -3.44 -17.88 -6.08
CA PHE A 73 -4.82 -17.37 -6.08
C PHE A 73 -4.93 -16.05 -6.85
N PHE A 74 -3.94 -15.16 -6.70
CA PHE A 74 -3.90 -13.91 -7.46
C PHE A 74 -3.70 -14.14 -8.94
N LYS A 75 -2.82 -15.07 -9.34
CA LYS A 75 -2.58 -15.43 -10.75
C LYS A 75 -3.87 -15.88 -11.44
N ILE A 76 -4.74 -16.63 -10.75
CA ILE A 76 -6.02 -17.08 -11.31
C ILE A 76 -6.83 -15.86 -11.75
N TYR A 77 -7.09 -14.91 -10.84
CA TYR A 77 -7.97 -13.77 -11.13
C TYR A 77 -7.30 -12.70 -11.99
N LYS A 78 -5.98 -12.55 -11.93
CA LYS A 78 -5.23 -11.63 -12.79
C LYS A 78 -5.30 -12.04 -14.27
N ASN A 79 -5.28 -13.33 -14.55
CA ASN A 79 -5.28 -13.87 -15.91
C ASN A 79 -6.69 -14.02 -16.49
N LEU A 80 -7.74 -13.86 -15.70
CA LEU A 80 -9.11 -13.88 -16.19
C LEU A 80 -9.48 -12.53 -16.80
N SER A 81 -10.11 -12.56 -17.98
CA SER A 81 -10.69 -11.37 -18.61
C SER A 81 -12.01 -11.01 -17.91
N ILE A 82 -11.91 -10.38 -16.74
CA ILE A 82 -13.06 -9.98 -15.92
C ILE A 82 -13.44 -8.54 -16.26
N SER A 83 -14.70 -8.33 -16.66
CA SER A 83 -15.26 -6.99 -16.77
C SER A 83 -15.44 -6.38 -15.40
N LYS A 84 -14.76 -5.28 -15.11
CA LYS A 84 -14.82 -4.58 -13.82
C LYS A 84 -15.93 -3.55 -13.80
N SER A 85 -16.79 -3.59 -12.78
CA SER A 85 -17.78 -2.56 -12.50
C SER A 85 -17.12 -1.25 -12.05
N ASN A 86 -17.75 -0.13 -12.40
CA ASN A 86 -17.29 1.21 -12.01
C ASN A 86 -17.79 1.55 -10.59
N THR A 87 -17.42 0.73 -9.63
CA THR A 87 -17.86 0.80 -8.24
C THR A 87 -16.68 0.65 -7.28
N ILE A 88 -16.88 1.08 -6.04
CA ILE A 88 -15.92 1.01 -4.93
C ILE A 88 -16.32 -0.15 -4.03
N LEU A 89 -15.51 -1.19 -4.01
CA LEU A 89 -15.69 -2.29 -3.06
C LEU A 89 -15.22 -1.87 -1.67
N PHE A 90 -15.93 -2.26 -0.62
CA PHE A 90 -15.44 -2.11 0.75
C PHE A 90 -15.86 -3.26 1.66
N GLY A 91 -15.03 -3.55 2.65
CA GLY A 91 -15.24 -4.57 3.67
C GLY A 91 -14.01 -4.69 4.54
N PHE A 92 -14.11 -4.25 5.79
CA PHE A 92 -13.02 -4.25 6.75
C PHE A 92 -13.56 -4.32 8.19
N ASN A 93 -12.71 -4.82 9.09
CA ASN A 93 -13.05 -4.84 10.50
C ASN A 93 -12.80 -3.45 11.12
N VAL A 94 -13.85 -2.79 11.58
CA VAL A 94 -13.76 -1.45 12.20
C VAL A 94 -12.92 -1.46 13.47
N HIS A 95 -12.99 -2.55 14.25
CA HIS A 95 -12.25 -2.64 15.53
C HIS A 95 -10.72 -2.62 15.38
N THR A 96 -10.19 -2.87 14.19
CA THR A 96 -8.74 -2.80 13.94
C THR A 96 -8.22 -1.36 14.08
N ASN A 97 -8.98 -0.35 13.58
CA ASN A 97 -8.69 1.06 13.72
C ASN A 97 -10.00 1.84 13.77
N PRO A 98 -10.66 1.90 14.96
CA PRO A 98 -12.00 2.46 15.06
C PRO A 98 -12.13 3.92 14.63
N LEU A 99 -11.11 4.74 14.91
CA LEU A 99 -11.14 6.18 14.59
C LEU A 99 -11.16 6.44 13.09
N GLU A 100 -10.42 5.65 12.33
CA GLU A 100 -10.30 5.77 10.89
C GLU A 100 -11.41 5.00 10.16
N ARG A 101 -11.59 3.73 10.53
CA ARG A 101 -12.47 2.82 9.82
C ARG A 101 -13.95 3.06 10.06
N GLN A 102 -14.33 3.65 11.20
CA GLN A 102 -15.74 4.03 11.41
C GLN A 102 -16.14 5.15 10.46
N LYS A 103 -15.30 6.19 10.31
CA LYS A 103 -15.54 7.28 9.35
C LYS A 103 -15.67 6.77 7.91
N ALA A 104 -14.76 5.87 7.52
CA ALA A 104 -14.82 5.23 6.21
C ALA A 104 -16.11 4.43 6.03
N LEU A 105 -16.50 3.64 7.03
CA LEU A 105 -17.72 2.84 6.99
C LEU A 105 -18.98 3.70 6.84
N ASP A 106 -19.09 4.79 7.58
CA ASP A 106 -20.27 5.66 7.57
C ASP A 106 -20.49 6.26 6.17
N VAL A 107 -19.43 6.84 5.57
CA VAL A 107 -19.48 7.41 4.23
C VAL A 107 -19.73 6.35 3.16
N LEU A 108 -18.95 5.27 3.17
CA LEU A 108 -19.06 4.22 2.16
C LEU A 108 -20.40 3.49 2.21
N SER A 109 -21.02 3.37 3.39
CA SER A 109 -22.35 2.72 3.50
C SER A 109 -23.48 3.57 2.94
N ALA A 110 -23.29 4.89 2.85
CA ALA A 110 -24.31 5.82 2.33
C ALA A 110 -24.14 6.07 0.81
N HIS A 111 -22.97 5.85 0.25
CA HIS A 111 -22.67 6.24 -1.12
C HIS A 111 -23.16 5.19 -2.14
N HIS A 112 -23.85 5.65 -3.21
CA HIS A 112 -24.56 4.80 -4.18
C HIS A 112 -23.65 3.99 -5.14
N LEU A 113 -22.37 4.36 -5.30
CA LEU A 113 -21.39 3.64 -6.12
C LEU A 113 -20.53 2.68 -5.32
N THR A 114 -20.88 2.40 -4.08
CA THR A 114 -20.15 1.47 -3.22
C THR A 114 -20.82 0.10 -3.18
N VAL A 115 -20.03 -0.93 -2.96
CA VAL A 115 -20.48 -2.31 -2.78
C VAL A 115 -19.82 -2.87 -1.53
N LYS A 116 -20.66 -3.24 -0.55
CA LYS A 116 -20.19 -3.83 0.71
C LYS A 116 -19.97 -5.33 0.56
N ILE A 117 -18.89 -5.84 1.13
CA ILE A 117 -18.69 -7.27 1.31
C ILE A 117 -19.55 -7.73 2.48
N GLU A 118 -20.70 -8.34 2.18
CA GLU A 118 -21.65 -8.78 3.21
C GLU A 118 -21.21 -10.08 3.89
N LYS A 119 -20.51 -10.95 3.17
CA LYS A 119 -20.09 -12.25 3.68
C LYS A 119 -18.66 -12.57 3.25
N TRP A 120 -17.87 -13.00 4.22
CA TRP A 120 -16.54 -13.51 3.97
C TRP A 120 -16.60 -14.95 3.43
N HIS A 121 -16.03 -15.16 2.25
CA HIS A 121 -15.94 -16.47 1.57
C HIS A 121 -14.51 -16.99 1.49
N GLY A 122 -13.68 -16.63 2.44
CA GLY A 122 -12.26 -16.95 2.43
C GLY A 122 -11.45 -16.10 1.44
N PRO A 123 -10.12 -16.29 1.40
CA PRO A 123 -9.22 -15.50 0.56
C PRO A 123 -9.58 -15.55 -0.93
N LYS A 124 -9.87 -16.72 -1.48
CA LYS A 124 -10.27 -16.85 -2.90
C LYS A 124 -11.54 -16.09 -3.22
N GLY A 125 -12.59 -16.21 -2.38
CA GLY A 125 -13.85 -15.52 -2.59
C GLY A 125 -13.70 -13.99 -2.47
N TYR A 126 -12.81 -13.53 -1.61
CA TYR A 126 -12.45 -12.12 -1.53
C TYR A 126 -11.77 -11.64 -2.82
N LEU A 127 -10.72 -12.34 -3.30
CA LEU A 127 -10.01 -11.96 -4.52
C LEU A 127 -10.92 -12.02 -5.76
N GLU A 128 -11.83 -13.00 -5.82
CA GLU A 128 -12.85 -13.06 -6.86
C GLU A 128 -13.75 -11.82 -6.84
N THR A 129 -14.23 -11.44 -5.66
CA THR A 129 -15.06 -10.24 -5.50
C THR A 129 -14.27 -8.99 -5.86
N LEU A 130 -13.07 -8.83 -5.30
CA LEU A 130 -12.18 -7.69 -5.56
C LEU A 130 -11.92 -7.50 -7.05
N SER A 131 -11.64 -8.59 -7.78
CA SER A 131 -11.32 -8.53 -9.21
C SER A 131 -12.47 -8.00 -10.11
N LYS A 132 -13.70 -7.96 -9.62
CA LYS A 132 -14.89 -7.48 -10.34
C LYS A 132 -15.13 -5.98 -10.21
N HIS A 133 -14.34 -5.26 -9.40
CA HIS A 133 -14.49 -3.83 -9.16
C HIS A 133 -13.28 -3.05 -9.67
N LYS A 134 -13.48 -1.78 -10.05
CA LYS A 134 -12.39 -0.88 -10.44
C LYS A 134 -11.68 -0.28 -9.24
N PHE A 135 -12.39 -0.12 -8.12
CA PHE A 135 -11.88 0.53 -6.91
C PHE A 135 -12.14 -0.30 -5.67
N VAL A 136 -11.31 -0.11 -4.65
CA VAL A 136 -11.53 -0.64 -3.31
C VAL A 136 -11.13 0.37 -2.25
N ALA A 137 -11.94 0.52 -1.22
CA ALA A 137 -11.58 1.33 -0.06
C ALA A 137 -10.56 0.57 0.82
N SER A 138 -9.42 1.19 1.07
CA SER A 138 -8.34 0.63 1.87
C SER A 138 -7.96 1.56 3.03
N PRO A 139 -8.83 1.73 4.05
CA PRO A 139 -8.52 2.52 5.23
C PRO A 139 -7.40 1.85 6.05
N GLU A 140 -6.59 2.70 6.69
CA GLU A 140 -5.51 2.27 7.59
C GLU A 140 -5.98 1.22 8.59
N GLY A 141 -5.09 0.28 8.90
CA GLY A 141 -5.32 -0.78 9.86
C GLY A 141 -4.59 -0.53 11.19
N ASN A 142 -3.90 -1.55 11.68
CA ASN A 142 -2.96 -1.39 12.79
C ASN A 142 -1.75 -0.56 12.35
N GLY A 143 -1.29 -0.74 11.11
CA GLY A 143 -0.30 0.09 10.45
C GLY A 143 -0.92 1.05 9.45
N ILE A 144 -0.10 1.97 8.91
CA ILE A 144 -0.49 2.93 7.87
C ILE A 144 -0.74 2.21 6.55
N ASP A 145 0.11 1.24 6.20
CA ASP A 145 -0.03 0.41 5.01
C ASP A 145 -0.91 -0.82 5.28
N CYS A 146 -1.63 -1.24 4.27
CA CYS A 146 -2.52 -2.41 4.34
C CYS A 146 -2.27 -3.37 3.19
N HIS A 147 -2.26 -4.67 3.44
CA HIS A 147 -2.19 -5.72 2.41
C HIS A 147 -3.25 -5.54 1.31
N ARG A 148 -4.46 -5.08 1.66
CA ARG A 148 -5.54 -4.79 0.70
C ARG A 148 -5.13 -3.82 -0.40
N THR A 149 -4.31 -2.82 -0.10
CA THR A 149 -3.76 -1.87 -1.08
C THR A 149 -2.99 -2.62 -2.17
N TRP A 150 -2.12 -3.54 -1.77
CA TRP A 150 -1.27 -4.29 -2.68
C TRP A 150 -2.01 -5.41 -3.40
N GLU A 151 -2.92 -6.10 -2.72
CA GLU A 151 -3.84 -7.07 -3.32
C GLU A 151 -4.65 -6.44 -4.45
N ALA A 152 -5.16 -5.23 -4.23
CA ALA A 152 -5.91 -4.46 -5.22
C ALA A 152 -5.04 -4.11 -6.44
N ILE A 153 -3.89 -3.49 -6.22
CA ILE A 153 -2.97 -3.08 -7.29
C ILE A 153 -2.57 -4.29 -8.13
N TYR A 154 -2.25 -5.41 -7.49
CA TYR A 154 -1.87 -6.64 -8.18
C TYR A 154 -2.98 -7.17 -9.11
N LEU A 155 -4.24 -7.03 -8.72
CA LEU A 155 -5.42 -7.45 -9.50
C LEU A 155 -5.95 -6.39 -10.47
N GLY A 156 -5.25 -5.26 -10.65
CA GLY A 156 -5.69 -4.18 -11.52
C GLY A 156 -6.91 -3.43 -10.95
N VAL A 157 -6.97 -3.26 -9.64
CA VAL A 157 -7.97 -2.49 -8.89
C VAL A 157 -7.28 -1.31 -8.23
N ILE A 158 -7.85 -0.12 -8.30
CA ILE A 158 -7.29 1.09 -7.71
C ILE A 158 -7.72 1.17 -6.23
N PRO A 159 -6.78 1.12 -5.26
CA PRO A 159 -7.10 1.36 -3.88
C PRO A 159 -7.35 2.86 -3.64
N ILE A 160 -8.38 3.16 -2.84
CA ILE A 160 -8.64 4.49 -2.28
C ILE A 160 -8.06 4.51 -0.88
N VAL A 161 -7.08 5.38 -0.65
CA VAL A 161 -6.35 5.47 0.62
C VAL A 161 -6.26 6.92 1.08
N LYS A 162 -6.14 7.13 2.38
CA LYS A 162 -5.85 8.45 2.92
C LYS A 162 -4.45 8.93 2.55
N ARG A 163 -4.33 10.24 2.35
CA ARG A 163 -3.08 10.93 2.11
C ARG A 163 -2.24 10.93 3.38
N THR A 164 -1.10 10.27 3.32
CA THR A 164 -0.06 10.17 4.35
C THR A 164 1.30 10.32 3.67
N VAL A 165 2.38 10.47 4.44
CA VAL A 165 3.75 10.45 3.88
C VAL A 165 3.99 9.18 3.06
N LEU A 166 3.52 8.04 3.55
CA LEU A 166 3.68 6.74 2.89
C LEU A 166 2.90 6.66 1.58
N SER A 167 1.60 6.99 1.61
CA SER A 167 0.73 6.88 0.43
C SER A 167 1.09 7.89 -0.65
N GLU A 168 1.54 9.09 -0.29
CA GLU A 168 2.09 10.08 -1.22
C GLU A 168 3.36 9.56 -1.89
N TYR A 169 4.27 8.96 -1.13
CA TYR A 169 5.47 8.37 -1.70
C TYR A 169 5.14 7.32 -2.77
N PHE A 170 4.20 6.42 -2.51
CA PHE A 170 3.80 5.42 -3.50
C PHE A 170 3.07 6.01 -4.70
N TYR A 171 2.28 7.05 -4.50
CA TYR A 171 1.64 7.80 -5.59
C TYR A 171 2.68 8.48 -6.49
N ASP A 172 3.67 9.16 -5.90
CA ASP A 172 4.76 9.84 -6.61
C ASP A 172 5.66 8.83 -7.35
N LEU A 173 5.81 7.62 -6.81
CA LEU A 173 6.48 6.50 -7.46
C LEU A 173 5.71 5.95 -8.68
N GLY A 174 4.53 6.49 -8.98
CA GLY A 174 3.72 6.13 -10.13
C GLY A 174 2.85 4.90 -9.92
N LEU A 175 2.49 4.56 -8.68
CA LEU A 175 1.53 3.49 -8.43
C LEU A 175 0.07 3.96 -8.62
N PRO A 176 -0.84 3.08 -9.05
CA PRO A 176 -2.24 3.40 -9.32
C PRO A 176 -3.05 3.50 -8.01
N ILE A 177 -2.91 4.62 -7.32
CA ILE A 177 -3.55 4.89 -6.04
C ILE A 177 -4.42 6.14 -6.15
N LEU A 178 -5.65 6.11 -5.62
CA LEU A 178 -6.49 7.28 -5.46
C LEU A 178 -6.33 7.81 -4.04
N LEU A 179 -5.71 9.00 -3.92
CA LEU A 179 -5.45 9.66 -2.65
C LEU A 179 -6.62 10.57 -2.27
N ILE A 180 -7.11 10.44 -1.04
CA ILE A 180 -8.09 11.33 -0.42
C ILE A 180 -7.51 11.94 0.85
N SER A 181 -7.88 13.17 1.19
CA SER A 181 -7.49 13.80 2.46
C SER A 181 -8.37 13.32 3.62
N ASN A 182 -9.62 13.03 3.31
CA ASN A 182 -10.59 12.45 4.25
C ASN A 182 -11.68 11.66 3.49
N TRP A 183 -12.38 10.77 4.20
CA TRP A 183 -13.38 9.89 3.58
C TRP A 183 -14.60 10.62 2.99
N ASN A 184 -14.93 11.82 3.48
CA ASN A 184 -16.07 12.58 2.95
C ASN A 184 -15.85 13.01 1.49
N GLU A 185 -14.61 13.03 0.98
CA GLU A 185 -14.37 13.29 -0.44
C GLU A 185 -15.00 12.23 -1.37
N VAL A 186 -15.29 11.04 -0.83
CA VAL A 186 -15.99 9.99 -1.58
C VAL A 186 -17.42 10.41 -1.94
N ASP A 187 -18.06 11.28 -1.14
CA ASP A 187 -19.41 11.79 -1.43
C ASP A 187 -19.48 12.57 -2.74
N ASP A 188 -18.35 13.15 -3.18
CA ASP A 188 -18.21 13.91 -4.43
C ASP A 188 -17.90 13.02 -5.66
N PHE A 189 -17.68 11.71 -5.47
CA PHE A 189 -17.33 10.80 -6.56
C PHE A 189 -18.57 10.37 -7.33
N ASP A 190 -18.62 10.71 -8.60
CA ASP A 190 -19.60 10.18 -9.53
C ASP A 190 -19.02 9.11 -10.48
N ALA A 191 -19.89 8.52 -11.29
CA ALA A 191 -19.49 7.46 -12.20
C ALA A 191 -18.53 7.94 -13.30
N GLU A 192 -18.64 9.20 -13.72
CA GLU A 192 -17.78 9.81 -14.73
C GLU A 192 -16.38 10.04 -14.15
N TYR A 193 -16.28 10.64 -12.97
CA TYR A 193 -15.01 10.81 -12.25
C TYR A 193 -14.26 9.49 -12.07
N LEU A 194 -14.94 8.48 -11.52
CA LEU A 194 -14.33 7.17 -11.30
C LEU A 194 -13.88 6.51 -12.61
N SER A 195 -14.69 6.61 -13.67
CA SER A 195 -14.34 6.03 -14.97
C SER A 195 -13.12 6.70 -15.58
N ARG A 196 -13.08 8.04 -15.56
CA ARG A 196 -11.95 8.84 -16.04
C ARG A 196 -10.69 8.55 -15.25
N PHE A 197 -10.75 8.60 -13.92
CA PHE A 197 -9.60 8.32 -13.04
C PHE A 197 -9.02 6.94 -13.30
N TYR A 198 -9.88 5.92 -13.43
CA TYR A 198 -9.41 4.56 -13.72
C TYR A 198 -8.70 4.48 -15.08
N ALA A 199 -9.25 5.12 -16.12
CA ALA A 199 -8.65 5.12 -17.46
C ALA A 199 -7.27 5.80 -17.46
N GLU A 200 -7.16 6.98 -16.84
CA GLU A 200 -5.92 7.77 -16.73
C GLU A 200 -4.81 7.05 -15.93
N HIS A 201 -5.18 6.14 -15.03
CA HIS A 201 -4.22 5.44 -14.16
C HIS A 201 -4.01 3.97 -14.52
N SER A 202 -4.69 3.46 -15.54
CA SER A 202 -4.63 2.03 -15.91
C SER A 202 -3.24 1.56 -16.32
N ASP A 203 -2.44 2.41 -16.97
CA ASP A 203 -1.08 2.08 -17.37
C ASP A 203 -0.12 1.92 -16.17
N LYS A 204 -0.44 2.55 -15.05
CA LYS A 204 0.35 2.45 -13.82
C LYS A 204 0.36 1.04 -13.20
N PHE A 205 -0.60 0.18 -13.57
CA PHE A 205 -0.56 -1.24 -13.18
C PHE A 205 0.60 -2.03 -13.80
N ARG A 206 1.37 -1.41 -14.70
CA ARG A 206 2.60 -1.97 -15.27
C ARG A 206 3.86 -1.52 -14.55
N SER A 207 3.74 -0.66 -13.54
CA SER A 207 4.89 -0.16 -12.78
C SER A 207 5.75 -1.33 -12.26
N MET A 208 7.05 -1.20 -12.42
CA MET A 208 8.00 -2.18 -11.88
C MET A 208 7.98 -2.26 -10.36
N TYR A 209 7.61 -1.17 -9.68
CA TYR A 209 7.56 -1.07 -8.22
C TYR A 209 6.38 -1.83 -7.57
N ILE A 210 5.55 -2.49 -8.37
CA ILE A 210 4.59 -3.49 -7.90
C ILE A 210 5.29 -4.82 -7.57
N TRP A 211 6.51 -5.03 -8.11
CA TRP A 211 7.21 -6.31 -8.06
C TRP A 211 8.43 -6.26 -7.16
N ALA A 212 8.70 -7.38 -6.46
CA ALA A 212 9.80 -7.49 -5.52
C ALA A 212 11.17 -7.24 -6.15
N ASP A 213 11.38 -7.60 -7.42
CA ASP A 213 12.68 -7.50 -8.10
C ASP A 213 13.20 -6.05 -8.14
N ALA A 214 12.30 -5.07 -8.37
CA ALA A 214 12.69 -3.66 -8.37
C ALA A 214 13.16 -3.20 -6.97
N TRP A 215 12.52 -3.69 -5.92
CA TRP A 215 12.92 -3.37 -4.55
C TRP A 215 14.22 -4.05 -4.15
N LEU A 216 14.44 -5.30 -4.56
CA LEU A 216 15.71 -6.01 -4.33
C LEU A 216 16.89 -5.28 -4.96
N GLU A 217 16.72 -4.70 -6.15
CA GLU A 217 17.73 -3.84 -6.78
C GLU A 217 18.00 -2.58 -5.94
N CYS A 218 16.94 -1.91 -5.45
CA CYS A 218 17.08 -0.75 -4.57
C CYS A 218 17.81 -1.10 -3.27
N PHE A 219 17.45 -2.22 -2.63
CA PHE A 219 18.10 -2.68 -1.39
C PHE A 219 19.60 -2.93 -1.58
N SER A 220 19.98 -3.56 -2.69
CA SER A 220 21.39 -3.86 -2.99
C SER A 220 22.21 -2.62 -3.31
N SER A 221 21.61 -1.60 -3.93
CA SER A 221 22.29 -0.37 -4.36
C SER A 221 22.23 0.77 -3.32
N GLY A 222 21.31 0.68 -2.33
CA GLY A 222 21.09 1.75 -1.36
C GLY A 222 20.41 3.00 -1.95
N VAL A 223 19.72 2.87 -3.08
CA VAL A 223 19.13 3.99 -3.84
C VAL A 223 17.64 4.11 -3.57
N ASP A 224 17.16 5.34 -3.39
CA ASP A 224 15.73 5.63 -3.36
C ASP A 224 15.13 5.56 -4.77
N PRO A 225 14.08 4.77 -5.01
CA PRO A 225 13.41 4.72 -6.30
C PRO A 225 12.95 6.07 -6.85
N LEU A 226 12.43 6.97 -6.00
CA LEU A 226 12.01 8.31 -6.44
C LEU A 226 13.16 9.13 -7.01
N SER A 227 14.34 9.05 -6.42
CA SER A 227 15.52 9.75 -6.93
C SER A 227 15.90 9.29 -8.34
N LYS A 228 15.68 8.02 -8.69
CA LYS A 228 15.89 7.52 -10.06
C LYS A 228 14.90 8.14 -11.05
N ILE A 229 13.62 8.20 -10.67
CA ILE A 229 12.56 8.75 -11.52
C ILE A 229 12.75 10.25 -11.76
N GLU A 230 13.19 11.00 -10.75
CA GLU A 230 13.48 12.43 -10.87
C GLU A 230 14.61 12.69 -11.86
N LEU A 231 15.71 11.94 -11.76
CA LEU A 231 16.85 12.04 -12.71
C LEU A 231 16.46 11.72 -14.16
N GLU A 232 15.56 10.74 -14.38
CA GLU A 232 15.07 10.38 -15.71
C GLU A 232 14.12 11.43 -16.32
N ARG A 233 13.45 12.23 -15.48
CA ARG A 233 12.59 13.33 -15.95
C ARG A 233 13.36 14.60 -16.32
N GLU A 234 14.55 14.77 -15.76
CA GLU A 234 15.42 15.92 -16.03
C GLU A 234 16.39 15.70 -17.20
N SER A 235 16.52 14.46 -17.69
CA SER A 235 17.36 14.06 -18.83
C SER A 235 16.57 14.07 -20.15
#